data_5f246d2a7b377ee88b663f57474a57c3
#
_entry.id   5f246d2a7b377ee88b663f57474a57c3
#
_cell.length_a   1.000
_cell.length_b   1.000
_cell.length_c   1.000
_cell.angle_alpha   90.00
_cell.angle_beta   90.00
_cell.angle_gamma   90.00
#
_symmetry.space_group_name_H-M   'P 1'
#
loop_
_entity.id
_entity.type
_entity.pdbx_description
1 polymer ?
#
loop_
_entity_poly.entity_id
_entity_poly.type
_entity_poly.pdbx_seq_one_letter_code
_entity_poly.pdbx_strand_id
1 'polypeptide(L)'
;KGMFTPKADAVNEAGGTAYEMSPKQALAQYAATGCFNRTFYADAAEQLDKVLALTKNAEAEFVAKTAVYAREKGFMKDMPALLVAALSLKDKALFERVFPRVIDNGKMLRNFVQIMRSGVVGRKSLGSLPKRMVRQWFETRRAEAIFKQSVGQSPSFADILKMVHPKPQDAEKQALYGWLIGREVATENLPEIVRRFENFKAGVATEVPQVPFQMLTALPLQTKEWTAIARHAAWQMTRMNLNTFERHGVFRDAAMVELIADRLRDAEEIRRARVFPFQLLSAFKAASANARIPREITEALQDAMETATENVPEIKGKVYVFPDISGSMHSPVTGFRKGATSAVRCLDAAALIAAAVLRKNPSAEVIPFSDDVVEAHLNPRDSVMTNSQKLAALPSGGTNCSAPLRKLNRRKAKGDLVIYVSDNESWIDSLNDRPWNRGTETMRQWNEFKTRNAGARLVCIDIQPYAHTQAAERADILNVGGFSDQVFTLIADFAAGNLSADHWVGVIEGVEI
;
A
#
# COMPACT_ATOMS: atom_id res chain seq x y z
N LYS A 1 34.79 28.10 -13.38
CA LYS A 1 34.79 27.52 -12.02
C LYS A 1 34.12 26.19 -12.11
N GLY A 2 34.91 25.07 -12.11
CA GLY A 2 34.41 23.73 -12.18
C GLY A 2 33.60 23.41 -10.92
N MET A 3 32.37 22.91 -11.11
CA MET A 3 31.62 22.29 -10.04
C MET A 3 32.38 21.02 -9.61
N PHE A 4 32.76 20.96 -8.34
CA PHE A 4 33.24 19.73 -7.74
C PHE A 4 32.10 18.71 -7.76
N THR A 5 32.27 17.66 -8.56
CA THR A 5 31.42 16.47 -8.46
C THR A 5 31.91 15.69 -7.23
N PRO A 6 31.08 15.44 -6.21
CA PRO A 6 31.48 14.63 -5.07
C PRO A 6 31.93 13.25 -5.54
N LYS A 7 32.99 12.71 -4.94
CA LYS A 7 33.42 11.32 -5.22
C LYS A 7 32.37 10.38 -4.66
N ALA A 8 31.92 9.44 -5.48
CA ALA A 8 31.07 8.35 -5.01
C ALA A 8 31.85 7.45 -4.06
N ASP A 9 31.23 7.03 -2.97
CA ASP A 9 31.81 6.25 -1.88
C ASP A 9 31.21 4.85 -1.75
N ALA A 10 30.24 4.51 -2.61
CA ALA A 10 29.61 3.20 -2.68
C ALA A 10 29.35 2.76 -4.13
N VAL A 11 29.18 1.47 -4.30
CA VAL A 11 28.79 0.83 -5.56
C VAL A 11 27.44 0.16 -5.35
N ASN A 12 26.45 0.45 -6.21
CA ASN A 12 25.14 -0.20 -6.13
C ASN A 12 25.21 -1.65 -6.66
N GLU A 13 24.13 -2.42 -6.48
CA GLU A 13 24.05 -3.81 -6.94
C GLU A 13 24.22 -3.99 -8.46
N ALA A 14 24.02 -2.92 -9.23
CA ALA A 14 24.25 -2.88 -10.68
C ALA A 14 25.68 -2.46 -11.07
N GLY A 15 26.61 -2.28 -10.09
CA GLY A 15 27.98 -1.84 -10.33
C GLY A 15 28.14 -0.34 -10.65
N GLY A 16 27.07 0.47 -10.48
CA GLY A 16 27.11 1.92 -10.65
C GLY A 16 27.63 2.64 -9.42
N THR A 17 28.17 3.84 -9.62
CA THR A 17 28.59 4.71 -8.53
C THR A 17 27.40 5.22 -7.73
N ALA A 18 27.36 4.99 -6.43
CA ALA A 18 26.34 5.45 -5.51
C ALA A 18 26.95 6.28 -4.37
N TYR A 19 26.12 7.06 -3.71
CA TYR A 19 26.47 7.76 -2.48
C TYR A 19 25.87 7.02 -1.30
N GLU A 20 26.68 6.74 -0.30
CA GLU A 20 26.20 6.16 0.94
C GLU A 20 25.34 7.19 1.68
N MET A 21 24.07 6.86 1.90
CA MET A 21 23.18 7.67 2.72
C MET A 21 23.47 7.43 4.20
N SER A 22 23.43 8.50 5.02
CA SER A 22 23.46 8.34 6.47
C SER A 22 22.24 7.52 6.92
N PRO A 23 22.31 6.80 8.07
CA PRO A 23 21.15 6.09 8.62
C PRO A 23 19.94 7.00 8.78
N LYS A 24 20.12 8.26 9.16
CA LYS A 24 19.09 9.28 9.28
C LYS A 24 18.41 9.59 7.95
N GLN A 25 19.19 9.82 6.90
CA GLN A 25 18.68 10.08 5.55
C GLN A 25 17.91 8.87 4.99
N ALA A 26 18.42 7.66 5.18
CA ALA A 26 17.78 6.43 4.72
C ALA A 26 16.45 6.18 5.44
N LEU A 27 16.39 6.38 6.77
CA LEU A 27 15.16 6.28 7.54
C LEU A 27 14.13 7.32 7.10
N ALA A 28 14.55 8.57 6.91
CA ALA A 28 13.67 9.64 6.47
C ALA A 28 13.06 9.34 5.10
N GLN A 29 13.88 8.91 4.16
CA GLN A 29 13.42 8.56 2.82
C GLN A 29 12.43 7.39 2.86
N TYR A 30 12.73 6.35 3.63
CA TYR A 30 11.83 5.21 3.76
C TYR A 30 10.50 5.59 4.42
N ALA A 31 10.53 6.38 5.49
CA ALA A 31 9.33 6.83 6.18
C ALA A 31 8.43 7.71 5.32
N ALA A 32 9.01 8.53 4.45
CA ALA A 32 8.27 9.43 3.60
C ALA A 32 7.74 8.77 2.32
N THR A 33 8.49 7.84 1.74
CA THR A 33 8.23 7.31 0.40
C THR A 33 7.98 5.80 0.37
N GLY A 34 8.29 5.08 1.44
CA GLY A 34 8.32 3.62 1.45
C GLY A 34 9.46 3.02 0.63
N CYS A 35 10.51 3.80 0.30
CA CYS A 35 11.60 3.41 -0.57
C CYS A 35 12.97 3.53 0.10
N PHE A 36 13.87 2.61 -0.23
CA PHE A 36 15.31 2.71 0.06
C PHE A 36 16.07 3.07 -1.20
N ASN A 37 17.04 3.99 -1.09
CA ASN A 37 17.90 4.39 -2.19
C ASN A 37 17.12 4.64 -3.52
N ARG A 38 15.90 5.21 -3.39
CA ARG A 38 14.97 5.43 -4.51
C ARG A 38 14.47 4.16 -5.19
N THR A 39 14.52 3.02 -4.52
CA THR A 39 13.96 1.78 -4.99
C THR A 39 12.89 1.30 -4.00
N PHE A 40 11.70 0.99 -4.48
CA PHE A 40 10.64 0.41 -3.69
C PHE A 40 10.77 -1.12 -3.74
N TYR A 41 10.93 -1.77 -2.58
CA TYR A 41 11.04 -3.22 -2.49
C TYR A 41 9.67 -3.85 -2.20
N ALA A 42 9.39 -4.93 -2.90
CA ALA A 42 8.15 -5.68 -2.69
C ALA A 42 8.20 -6.59 -1.46
N ASP A 43 9.39 -6.99 -1.00
CA ASP A 43 9.55 -7.87 0.17
C ASP A 43 9.59 -7.05 1.47
N ALA A 44 8.49 -7.14 2.25
CA ALA A 44 8.37 -6.46 3.53
C ALA A 44 9.39 -6.95 4.57
N ALA A 45 9.79 -8.23 4.54
CA ALA A 45 10.76 -8.77 5.49
C ALA A 45 12.15 -8.18 5.27
N GLU A 46 12.59 -8.07 4.03
CA GLU A 46 13.86 -7.44 3.68
C GLU A 46 13.89 -5.96 4.08
N GLN A 47 12.79 -5.25 3.86
CA GLN A 47 12.67 -3.84 4.27
C GLN A 47 12.75 -3.67 5.79
N LEU A 48 12.10 -4.54 6.55
CA LEU A 48 12.15 -4.51 8.02
C LEU A 48 13.56 -4.76 8.54
N ASP A 49 14.31 -5.69 7.96
CA ASP A 49 15.70 -5.95 8.33
C ASP A 49 16.60 -4.73 8.08
N LYS A 50 16.43 -4.07 6.94
CA LYS A 50 17.15 -2.82 6.62
C LYS A 50 16.81 -1.70 7.60
N VAL A 51 15.54 -1.49 7.90
CA VAL A 51 15.09 -0.49 8.89
C VAL A 51 15.71 -0.77 10.25
N LEU A 52 15.72 -2.02 10.69
CA LEU A 52 16.31 -2.41 11.98
C LEU A 52 17.81 -2.10 12.05
N ALA A 53 18.55 -2.39 10.97
CA ALA A 53 19.97 -2.04 10.89
C ALA A 53 20.21 -0.53 10.99
N LEU A 54 19.38 0.27 10.33
CA LEU A 54 19.44 1.73 10.35
C LEU A 54 19.13 2.31 11.74
N THR A 55 18.15 1.74 12.46
CA THR A 55 17.77 2.22 13.80
C THR A 55 18.87 2.06 14.83
N LYS A 56 19.76 1.08 14.67
CA LYS A 56 20.89 0.87 15.57
C LYS A 56 21.85 2.06 15.58
N ASN A 57 22.03 2.71 14.45
CA ASN A 57 23.00 3.78 14.23
C ASN A 57 22.39 5.19 14.23
N ALA A 58 21.06 5.31 14.17
CA ALA A 58 20.38 6.59 14.19
C ALA A 58 20.17 7.11 15.64
N GLU A 59 20.08 8.43 15.79
CA GLU A 59 19.76 9.05 17.08
C GLU A 59 18.35 8.67 17.55
N ALA A 60 18.19 8.40 18.83
CA ALA A 60 16.92 7.96 19.42
C ALA A 60 15.77 8.94 19.17
N GLU A 61 16.01 10.24 19.29
CA GLU A 61 15.00 11.28 19.04
C GLU A 61 14.53 11.24 17.57
N PHE A 62 15.44 11.08 16.63
CA PHE A 62 15.09 10.97 15.22
C PHE A 62 14.30 9.69 14.92
N VAL A 63 14.66 8.57 15.53
CA VAL A 63 13.89 7.31 15.42
C VAL A 63 12.47 7.49 15.95
N ALA A 64 12.31 8.18 17.10
CA ALA A 64 11.01 8.48 17.67
C ALA A 64 10.15 9.36 16.75
N LYS A 65 10.71 10.45 16.23
CA LYS A 65 10.04 11.34 15.27
C LYS A 65 9.69 10.64 13.98
N THR A 66 10.55 9.77 13.48
CA THR A 66 10.30 8.94 12.30
C THR A 66 9.15 7.98 12.52
N ALA A 67 9.06 7.34 13.68
CA ALA A 67 7.94 6.44 14.02
C ALA A 67 6.60 7.18 14.02
N VAL A 68 6.55 8.35 14.64
CA VAL A 68 5.34 9.18 14.68
C VAL A 68 4.97 9.65 13.28
N TYR A 69 5.92 10.15 12.50
CA TYR A 69 5.68 10.58 11.12
C TYR A 69 5.15 9.44 10.25
N ALA A 70 5.79 8.29 10.28
CA ALA A 70 5.40 7.13 9.48
C ALA A 70 3.99 6.64 9.85
N ARG A 71 3.60 6.74 11.12
CA ARG A 71 2.26 6.35 11.57
C ARG A 71 1.21 7.39 11.22
N GLU A 72 1.42 8.64 11.58
CA GLU A 72 0.40 9.70 11.50
C GLU A 72 0.27 10.30 10.09
N LYS A 73 1.35 10.38 9.34
CA LYS A 73 1.40 10.95 7.99
C LYS A 73 1.53 9.91 6.90
N GLY A 74 2.33 8.87 7.12
CA GLY A 74 2.53 7.77 6.19
C GLY A 74 1.49 6.65 6.29
N PHE A 75 0.68 6.61 7.34
CA PHE A 75 -0.32 5.57 7.61
C PHE A 75 0.27 4.15 7.59
N MET A 76 1.56 4.04 7.82
CA MET A 76 2.29 2.77 7.87
C MET A 76 1.93 1.98 9.13
N LYS A 77 2.20 0.68 9.12
CA LYS A 77 1.86 -0.25 10.22
C LYS A 77 3.09 -0.95 10.77
N ASP A 78 3.83 -1.65 9.91
CA ASP A 78 4.92 -2.52 10.36
C ASP A 78 6.17 -1.72 10.75
N MET A 79 6.58 -0.79 9.92
CA MET A 79 7.76 0.04 10.17
C MET A 79 7.64 0.88 11.45
N PRO A 80 6.56 1.67 11.68
CA PRO A 80 6.45 2.42 12.94
C PRO A 80 6.40 1.51 14.17
N ALA A 81 5.77 0.35 14.10
CA ALA A 81 5.78 -0.63 15.20
C ALA A 81 7.19 -1.14 15.48
N LEU A 82 7.98 -1.42 14.45
CA LEU A 82 9.39 -1.83 14.59
C LEU A 82 10.25 -0.73 15.22
N LEU A 83 10.09 0.52 14.78
CA LEU A 83 10.82 1.67 15.33
C LEU A 83 10.51 1.88 16.82
N VAL A 84 9.24 1.76 17.22
CA VAL A 84 8.85 1.83 18.64
C VAL A 84 9.42 0.67 19.44
N ALA A 85 9.41 -0.54 18.88
CA ALA A 85 10.04 -1.70 19.52
C ALA A 85 11.55 -1.48 19.73
N ALA A 86 12.25 -0.95 18.74
CA ALA A 86 13.68 -0.60 18.86
C ALA A 86 13.93 0.49 19.91
N LEU A 87 13.06 1.51 20.00
CA LEU A 87 13.15 2.56 21.03
C LEU A 87 13.03 2.02 22.44
N SER A 88 12.29 0.96 22.67
CA SER A 88 12.16 0.33 24.00
C SER A 88 13.49 -0.10 24.62
N LEU A 89 14.49 -0.37 23.76
CA LEU A 89 15.85 -0.72 24.15
C LEU A 89 16.83 0.45 24.07
N LYS A 90 16.53 1.44 23.23
CA LYS A 90 17.43 2.56 22.92
C LYS A 90 17.23 3.76 23.84
N ASP A 91 15.98 4.16 24.07
CA ASP A 91 15.61 5.29 24.90
C ASP A 91 14.22 5.08 25.51
N LYS A 92 14.18 4.79 26.79
CA LYS A 92 12.95 4.46 27.53
C LYS A 92 11.99 5.65 27.63
N ALA A 93 12.51 6.86 27.81
CA ALA A 93 11.68 8.06 27.95
C ALA A 93 10.99 8.41 26.62
N LEU A 94 11.70 8.34 25.51
CA LEU A 94 11.12 8.53 24.18
C LEU A 94 10.15 7.41 23.82
N PHE A 95 10.47 6.17 24.17
CA PHE A 95 9.55 5.06 24.00
C PHE A 95 8.20 5.28 24.70
N GLU A 96 8.23 5.68 25.98
CA GLU A 96 6.99 5.99 26.72
C GLU A 96 6.19 7.12 26.06
N ARG A 97 6.89 8.13 25.56
CA ARG A 97 6.27 9.33 24.97
C ARG A 97 5.56 9.04 23.66
N VAL A 98 6.17 8.26 22.78
CA VAL A 98 5.63 8.02 21.43
C VAL A 98 4.75 6.78 21.32
N PHE A 99 4.85 5.84 22.26
CA PHE A 99 4.07 4.61 22.24
C PHE A 99 2.56 4.83 22.07
N PRO A 100 1.89 5.72 22.82
CA PRO A 100 0.44 5.91 22.68
C PRO A 100 0.04 6.48 21.31
N ARG A 101 0.91 7.26 20.68
CA ARG A 101 0.66 7.87 19.38
C ARG A 101 0.81 6.89 18.22
N VAL A 102 1.77 5.99 18.32
CA VAL A 102 2.11 5.03 17.27
C VAL A 102 1.30 3.75 17.42
N ILE A 103 1.16 3.23 18.63
CA ILE A 103 0.39 2.02 18.93
C ILE A 103 -1.07 2.41 19.26
N ASP A 104 -1.75 2.92 18.28
CA ASP A 104 -3.04 3.61 18.39
C ASP A 104 -4.27 2.68 18.25
N ASN A 105 -4.08 1.44 17.82
CA ASN A 105 -5.17 0.48 17.67
C ASN A 105 -4.73 -0.98 17.97
N GLY A 106 -5.70 -1.90 18.01
CA GLY A 106 -5.44 -3.30 18.34
C GLY A 106 -4.53 -4.03 17.37
N LYS A 107 -4.56 -3.66 16.08
CA LYS A 107 -3.64 -4.23 15.08
C LYS A 107 -2.20 -3.79 15.35
N MET A 108 -2.00 -2.51 15.61
CA MET A 108 -0.68 -1.98 15.98
C MET A 108 -0.16 -2.61 17.26
N LEU A 109 -1.04 -2.83 18.26
CA LEU A 109 -0.68 -3.51 19.51
C LEU A 109 -0.19 -4.94 19.26
N ARG A 110 -0.91 -5.71 18.46
CA ARG A 110 -0.50 -7.07 18.09
C ARG A 110 0.82 -7.09 17.31
N ASN A 111 0.98 -6.20 16.35
CA ASN A 111 2.24 -6.07 15.60
C ASN A 111 3.42 -5.76 16.53
N PHE A 112 3.25 -4.81 17.44
CA PHE A 112 4.27 -4.45 18.41
C PHE A 112 4.66 -5.65 19.30
N VAL A 113 3.70 -6.35 19.88
CA VAL A 113 3.95 -7.52 20.74
C VAL A 113 4.62 -8.64 19.95
N GLN A 114 4.17 -8.90 18.73
CA GLN A 114 4.79 -9.89 17.85
C GLN A 114 6.25 -9.57 17.55
N ILE A 115 6.55 -8.32 17.19
CA ILE A 115 7.93 -7.86 16.93
C ILE A 115 8.80 -8.03 18.17
N MET A 116 8.33 -7.60 19.34
CA MET A 116 9.08 -7.75 20.59
C MET A 116 9.41 -9.21 20.92
N ARG A 117 8.49 -10.12 20.65
CA ARG A 117 8.65 -11.55 20.95
C ARG A 117 9.45 -12.30 19.89
N SER A 118 9.53 -11.79 18.67
CA SER A 118 10.28 -12.43 17.58
C SER A 118 11.78 -12.48 17.81
N GLY A 119 12.31 -11.59 18.63
CA GLY A 119 13.73 -11.45 18.89
C GLY A 119 14.47 -10.54 17.91
N VAL A 120 13.80 -9.98 16.89
CA VAL A 120 14.43 -9.13 15.85
C VAL A 120 15.07 -7.87 16.43
N VAL A 121 14.52 -7.33 17.52
CA VAL A 121 15.07 -6.14 18.20
C VAL A 121 16.13 -6.48 19.27
N GLY A 122 16.55 -7.74 19.39
CA GLY A 122 17.62 -8.16 20.30
C GLY A 122 17.15 -8.76 21.63
N ARG A 123 15.85 -8.93 21.85
CA ARG A 123 15.30 -9.64 23.03
C ARG A 123 14.03 -10.39 22.64
N LYS A 124 13.77 -11.50 23.36
CA LYS A 124 12.60 -12.37 23.11
C LYS A 124 11.46 -12.17 24.10
N SER A 125 11.56 -11.19 24.99
CA SER A 125 10.52 -10.87 25.96
C SER A 125 10.13 -9.40 25.88
N LEU A 126 8.92 -9.06 26.32
CA LEU A 126 8.48 -7.66 26.35
C LEU A 126 9.36 -6.79 27.28
N GLY A 127 9.74 -7.32 28.45
CA GLY A 127 10.36 -6.53 29.50
C GLY A 127 9.34 -5.71 30.30
N SER A 128 9.78 -5.13 31.42
CA SER A 128 8.90 -4.45 32.39
C SER A 128 8.21 -3.21 31.80
N LEU A 129 8.96 -2.34 31.15
CA LEU A 129 8.44 -1.09 30.59
C LEU A 129 7.46 -1.34 29.42
N PRO A 130 7.78 -2.12 28.40
CA PRO A 130 6.80 -2.46 27.37
C PRO A 130 5.55 -3.15 27.91
N LYS A 131 5.67 -4.05 28.88
CA LYS A 131 4.49 -4.65 29.56
C LYS A 131 3.60 -3.57 30.20
N ARG A 132 4.21 -2.60 30.90
CA ARG A 132 3.47 -1.49 31.50
C ARG A 132 2.71 -0.68 30.45
N MET A 133 3.36 -0.35 29.32
CA MET A 133 2.73 0.41 28.24
C MET A 133 1.58 -0.36 27.58
N VAL A 134 1.74 -1.66 27.38
CA VAL A 134 0.66 -2.53 26.86
C VAL A 134 -0.51 -2.61 27.86
N ARG A 135 -0.24 -2.71 29.17
CA ARG A 135 -1.31 -2.64 30.20
C ARG A 135 -2.06 -1.32 30.11
N GLN A 136 -1.37 -0.20 30.02
CA GLN A 136 -1.99 1.12 29.88
C GLN A 136 -2.86 1.20 28.63
N TRP A 137 -2.45 0.56 27.53
CA TRP A 137 -3.25 0.48 26.31
C TRP A 137 -4.64 -0.09 26.58
N PHE A 138 -4.75 -1.16 27.37
CA PHE A 138 -6.03 -1.75 27.80
C PHE A 138 -6.74 -0.88 28.84
N GLU A 139 -6.01 -0.33 29.79
CA GLU A 139 -6.57 0.44 30.91
C GLU A 139 -7.18 1.77 30.46
N THR A 140 -6.62 2.40 29.46
CA THR A 140 -7.07 3.70 28.95
C THR A 140 -8.21 3.62 27.93
N ARG A 141 -8.54 2.44 27.45
CA ARG A 141 -9.61 2.24 26.45
C ARG A 141 -10.89 1.73 27.08
N ARG A 142 -12.02 2.12 26.48
CA ARG A 142 -13.33 1.61 26.87
C ARG A 142 -13.46 0.12 26.52
N ALA A 143 -14.20 -0.62 27.32
CA ALA A 143 -14.41 -2.06 27.13
C ALA A 143 -14.96 -2.41 25.73
N GLU A 144 -15.93 -1.64 25.25
CA GLU A 144 -16.48 -1.82 23.89
C GLU A 144 -15.42 -1.65 22.78
N ALA A 145 -14.54 -0.67 22.92
CA ALA A 145 -13.45 -0.45 21.96
C ALA A 145 -12.44 -1.60 21.96
N ILE A 146 -12.10 -2.13 23.14
CA ILE A 146 -11.25 -3.31 23.28
C ILE A 146 -11.88 -4.52 22.58
N PHE A 147 -13.17 -4.76 22.83
CA PHE A 147 -13.90 -5.85 22.18
C PHE A 147 -13.88 -5.73 20.65
N LYS A 148 -14.22 -4.56 20.11
CA LYS A 148 -14.23 -4.32 18.66
C LYS A 148 -12.86 -4.50 18.00
N GLN A 149 -11.79 -4.26 18.73
CA GLN A 149 -10.41 -4.38 18.24
C GLN A 149 -9.77 -5.74 18.55
N SER A 150 -10.47 -6.65 19.19
CA SER A 150 -9.94 -7.95 19.63
C SER A 150 -9.80 -8.98 18.51
N VAL A 151 -10.29 -8.67 17.31
CA VAL A 151 -10.17 -9.56 16.15
C VAL A 151 -8.71 -9.64 15.70
N GLY A 152 -8.21 -10.85 15.56
CA GLY A 152 -6.88 -11.15 15.07
C GLY A 152 -6.13 -12.16 15.93
N GLN A 153 -5.14 -12.79 15.30
CA GLN A 153 -4.31 -13.83 15.88
C GLN A 153 -2.83 -13.47 15.74
N SER A 154 -1.99 -14.22 16.47
CA SER A 154 -0.53 -14.19 16.35
C SER A 154 0.12 -12.85 16.74
N PRO A 155 -0.05 -12.36 17.98
CA PRO A 155 -0.81 -12.90 19.09
C PRO A 155 -2.26 -12.44 19.09
N SER A 156 -3.14 -13.21 19.71
CA SER A 156 -4.51 -12.78 20.04
C SER A 156 -4.52 -11.84 21.25
N PHE A 157 -5.64 -11.13 21.46
CA PHE A 157 -5.80 -10.36 22.70
C PHE A 157 -5.79 -11.26 23.94
N ALA A 158 -6.29 -12.49 23.85
CA ALA A 158 -6.18 -13.46 24.93
C ALA A 158 -4.72 -13.74 25.30
N ASP A 159 -3.86 -13.92 24.31
CA ASP A 159 -2.41 -14.13 24.53
C ASP A 159 -1.77 -12.91 25.20
N ILE A 160 -2.10 -11.70 24.72
CA ILE A 160 -1.54 -10.46 25.26
C ILE A 160 -2.01 -10.25 26.70
N LEU A 161 -3.30 -10.44 26.98
CA LEU A 161 -3.86 -10.32 28.33
C LEU A 161 -3.18 -11.28 29.32
N LYS A 162 -2.93 -12.52 28.89
CA LYS A 162 -2.18 -13.52 29.68
C LYS A 162 -0.71 -13.17 29.89
N MET A 163 -0.12 -12.37 29.00
CA MET A 163 1.27 -11.90 29.14
C MET A 163 1.43 -10.71 30.07
N VAL A 164 0.51 -9.74 29.99
CA VAL A 164 0.70 -8.44 30.65
C VAL A 164 -0.15 -8.26 31.90
N HIS A 165 -1.21 -9.04 32.08
CA HIS A 165 -2.10 -9.02 33.22
C HIS A 165 -2.58 -7.61 33.60
N PRO A 166 -3.35 -6.91 32.74
CA PRO A 166 -3.85 -5.59 33.07
C PRO A 166 -4.83 -5.69 34.25
N LYS A 167 -4.81 -4.70 35.12
CA LYS A 167 -5.76 -4.63 36.24
C LYS A 167 -7.09 -4.06 35.73
N PRO A 168 -8.21 -4.78 35.89
CA PRO A 168 -9.52 -4.23 35.55
C PRO A 168 -9.88 -3.10 36.53
N GLN A 169 -10.36 -1.96 36.00
CA GLN A 169 -10.78 -0.82 36.79
C GLN A 169 -12.20 -0.96 37.35
N ASP A 170 -13.01 -1.79 36.68
CA ASP A 170 -14.42 -2.00 37.01
C ASP A 170 -14.87 -3.43 36.70
N ALA A 171 -16.10 -3.75 37.08
CA ALA A 171 -16.70 -5.06 36.83
C ALA A 171 -16.87 -5.36 35.33
N GLU A 172 -17.13 -4.35 34.51
CA GLU A 172 -17.29 -4.51 33.06
C GLU A 172 -15.97 -4.95 32.39
N LYS A 173 -14.85 -4.27 32.66
CA LYS A 173 -13.54 -4.70 32.17
C LYS A 173 -13.09 -6.04 32.72
N GLN A 174 -13.38 -6.32 33.98
CA GLN A 174 -13.07 -7.63 34.57
C GLN A 174 -13.81 -8.76 33.83
N ALA A 175 -15.09 -8.57 33.57
CA ALA A 175 -15.89 -9.52 32.80
C ALA A 175 -15.39 -9.66 31.37
N LEU A 176 -15.07 -8.54 30.69
CA LEU A 176 -14.54 -8.55 29.31
C LEU A 176 -13.20 -9.30 29.22
N TYR A 177 -12.27 -9.05 30.13
CA TYR A 177 -10.98 -9.74 30.15
C TYR A 177 -11.15 -11.23 30.36
N GLY A 178 -12.02 -11.62 31.32
CA GLY A 178 -12.38 -13.02 31.55
C GLY A 178 -12.96 -13.68 30.30
N TRP A 179 -13.90 -13.00 29.64
CA TRP A 179 -14.53 -13.47 28.41
C TRP A 179 -13.51 -13.65 27.28
N LEU A 180 -12.62 -12.66 27.04
CA LEU A 180 -11.58 -12.71 26.02
C LEU A 180 -10.62 -13.89 26.20
N ILE A 181 -10.30 -14.27 27.45
CA ILE A 181 -9.40 -15.40 27.74
C ILE A 181 -10.13 -16.74 27.90
N GLY A 182 -11.44 -16.77 27.66
CA GLY A 182 -12.25 -17.98 27.65
C GLY A 182 -12.67 -18.47 29.04
N ARG A 183 -12.75 -17.58 30.06
CA ARG A 183 -13.28 -17.90 31.38
C ARG A 183 -14.79 -17.71 31.40
N GLU A 184 -15.45 -18.45 32.29
CA GLU A 184 -16.84 -18.14 32.66
C GLU A 184 -16.89 -16.80 33.39
N VAL A 185 -17.83 -15.96 33.01
CA VAL A 185 -18.02 -14.61 33.58
C VAL A 185 -19.50 -14.35 33.81
N ALA A 186 -19.79 -13.44 34.72
CA ALA A 186 -21.13 -12.92 34.93
C ALA A 186 -21.57 -12.13 33.72
N THR A 187 -22.52 -12.63 32.93
CA THR A 187 -22.94 -12.05 31.65
C THR A 187 -23.56 -10.67 31.83
N GLU A 188 -24.19 -10.38 32.96
CA GLU A 188 -24.73 -9.07 33.28
C GLU A 188 -23.68 -7.97 33.39
N ASN A 189 -22.42 -8.31 33.63
CA ASN A 189 -21.30 -7.37 33.71
C ASN A 189 -20.60 -7.14 32.38
N LEU A 190 -20.85 -7.98 31.38
CA LEU A 190 -20.27 -7.80 30.03
C LEU A 190 -20.77 -6.50 29.38
N PRO A 191 -19.96 -5.84 28.54
CA PRO A 191 -20.44 -4.76 27.70
C PRO A 191 -21.66 -5.18 26.88
N GLU A 192 -22.62 -4.26 26.70
CA GLU A 192 -23.88 -4.57 26.03
C GLU A 192 -23.66 -5.19 24.64
N ILE A 193 -22.68 -4.69 23.88
CA ILE A 193 -22.35 -5.23 22.55
C ILE A 193 -21.89 -6.69 22.62
N VAL A 194 -21.16 -7.08 23.66
CA VAL A 194 -20.72 -8.48 23.87
C VAL A 194 -21.91 -9.37 24.22
N ARG A 195 -22.81 -8.89 25.08
CA ARG A 195 -24.06 -9.61 25.41
C ARG A 195 -24.94 -9.82 24.19
N ARG A 196 -25.09 -8.79 23.35
CA ARG A 196 -25.83 -8.90 22.09
C ARG A 196 -25.20 -9.91 21.14
N PHE A 197 -23.88 -9.92 21.04
CA PHE A 197 -23.15 -10.88 20.23
C PHE A 197 -23.32 -12.33 20.72
N GLU A 198 -23.19 -12.55 22.03
CA GLU A 198 -23.38 -13.89 22.63
C GLU A 198 -24.82 -14.38 22.45
N ASN A 199 -25.83 -13.53 22.69
CA ASN A 199 -27.23 -13.85 22.48
C ASN A 199 -27.54 -14.17 20.99
N PHE A 200 -26.96 -13.44 20.08
CA PHE A 200 -27.07 -13.74 18.64
C PHE A 200 -26.42 -15.08 18.28
N LYS A 201 -25.21 -15.32 18.79
CA LYS A 201 -24.48 -16.57 18.56
C LYS A 201 -25.21 -17.78 19.14
N ALA A 202 -25.88 -17.62 20.26
CA ALA A 202 -26.69 -18.66 20.92
C ALA A 202 -28.07 -18.86 20.28
N GLY A 203 -28.46 -18.04 19.30
CA GLY A 203 -29.78 -18.09 18.67
C GLY A 203 -30.93 -17.53 19.52
N VAL A 204 -30.62 -16.86 20.65
CA VAL A 204 -31.59 -16.21 21.52
C VAL A 204 -32.11 -14.92 20.93
N ALA A 205 -31.23 -14.14 20.25
CA ALA A 205 -31.58 -12.94 19.55
C ALA A 205 -31.49 -13.14 18.03
N THR A 206 -32.43 -12.55 17.29
CA THR A 206 -32.47 -12.60 15.82
C THR A 206 -31.87 -11.38 15.16
N GLU A 207 -31.71 -10.27 15.90
CA GLU A 207 -31.08 -9.05 15.42
C GLU A 207 -29.57 -9.23 15.35
N VAL A 208 -28.99 -8.92 14.17
CA VAL A 208 -27.55 -8.98 13.95
C VAL A 208 -26.87 -7.85 14.70
N PRO A 209 -25.95 -8.13 15.63
CA PRO A 209 -25.26 -7.09 16.38
C PRO A 209 -24.24 -6.35 15.51
N GLN A 210 -24.01 -5.08 15.82
CA GLN A 210 -23.01 -4.26 15.13
C GLN A 210 -21.59 -4.52 15.69
N VAL A 211 -21.09 -5.69 15.40
CA VAL A 211 -19.75 -6.16 15.77
C VAL A 211 -18.85 -6.24 14.54
N PRO A 212 -17.53 -6.37 14.70
CA PRO A 212 -16.65 -6.57 13.57
C PRO A 212 -17.09 -7.72 12.67
N PHE A 213 -17.03 -7.47 11.37
CA PHE A 213 -17.48 -8.39 10.34
C PHE A 213 -16.90 -9.81 10.49
N GLN A 214 -15.63 -9.92 10.84
CA GLN A 214 -14.95 -11.21 11.01
C GLN A 214 -15.54 -12.07 12.14
N MET A 215 -16.14 -11.45 13.15
CA MET A 215 -16.82 -12.19 14.22
C MET A 215 -18.12 -12.84 13.73
N LEU A 216 -18.81 -12.17 12.81
CA LEU A 216 -20.08 -12.63 12.24
C LEU A 216 -19.86 -13.70 11.17
N THR A 217 -18.85 -13.55 10.32
CA THR A 217 -18.59 -14.48 9.21
C THR A 217 -18.15 -15.87 9.65
N ALA A 218 -17.73 -16.01 10.89
CA ALA A 218 -17.41 -17.30 11.50
C ALA A 218 -18.66 -18.11 11.91
N LEU A 219 -19.85 -17.51 11.86
CA LEU A 219 -21.11 -18.12 12.29
C LEU A 219 -21.89 -18.69 11.10
N PRO A 220 -22.72 -19.73 11.30
CA PRO A 220 -23.59 -20.30 10.25
C PRO A 220 -24.80 -19.39 10.02
N LEU A 221 -24.64 -18.36 9.21
CA LEU A 221 -25.66 -17.35 8.94
C LEU A 221 -26.52 -17.69 7.71
N GLN A 222 -27.79 -17.30 7.77
CA GLN A 222 -28.74 -17.39 6.66
C GLN A 222 -28.78 -16.08 5.86
N THR A 223 -29.48 -16.08 4.73
CA THR A 223 -29.61 -14.89 3.86
C THR A 223 -30.11 -13.65 4.61
N LYS A 224 -31.02 -13.81 5.55
CA LYS A 224 -31.56 -12.70 6.36
C LYS A 224 -30.47 -11.99 7.15
N GLU A 225 -29.61 -12.74 7.83
CA GLU A 225 -28.50 -12.20 8.61
C GLU A 225 -27.43 -11.57 7.70
N TRP A 226 -27.11 -12.22 6.58
CA TRP A 226 -26.21 -11.65 5.59
C TRP A 226 -26.71 -10.35 4.99
N THR A 227 -28.02 -10.23 4.75
CA THR A 227 -28.66 -8.99 4.30
C THR A 227 -28.53 -7.88 5.33
N ALA A 228 -28.74 -8.18 6.62
CA ALA A 228 -28.54 -7.23 7.69
C ALA A 228 -27.08 -6.78 7.81
N ILE A 229 -26.12 -7.70 7.68
CA ILE A 229 -24.68 -7.38 7.65
C ILE A 229 -24.36 -6.45 6.47
N ALA A 230 -24.83 -6.79 5.28
CA ALA A 230 -24.60 -5.99 4.08
C ALA A 230 -25.19 -4.59 4.19
N ARG A 231 -26.36 -4.46 4.83
CA ARG A 231 -27.02 -3.16 5.07
C ARG A 231 -26.17 -2.21 5.89
N HIS A 232 -25.45 -2.70 6.89
CA HIS A 232 -24.66 -1.90 7.83
C HIS A 232 -23.15 -1.95 7.59
N ALA A 233 -22.68 -2.72 6.60
CA ALA A 233 -21.26 -2.83 6.28
C ALA A 233 -20.67 -1.48 5.85
N ALA A 234 -19.47 -1.17 6.33
CA ALA A 234 -18.72 -0.01 5.89
C ALA A 234 -18.31 -0.14 4.41
N TRP A 235 -17.95 0.95 3.78
CA TRP A 235 -17.59 0.99 2.35
C TRP A 235 -16.54 -0.05 1.95
N GLN A 236 -15.43 -0.13 2.69
CA GLN A 236 -14.35 -1.10 2.40
C GLN A 236 -14.82 -2.56 2.56
N MET A 237 -15.59 -2.83 3.60
CA MET A 237 -16.15 -4.17 3.81
C MET A 237 -17.11 -4.55 2.70
N THR A 238 -17.95 -3.62 2.24
CA THR A 238 -18.85 -3.80 1.10
C THR A 238 -18.07 -4.17 -0.15
N ARG A 239 -17.08 -3.36 -0.51
CA ARG A 239 -16.24 -3.58 -1.69
C ARG A 239 -15.54 -4.95 -1.70
N MET A 240 -15.02 -5.36 -0.55
CA MET A 240 -14.27 -6.61 -0.42
C MET A 240 -15.14 -7.86 -0.39
N ASN A 241 -16.45 -7.73 -0.16
CA ASN A 241 -17.34 -8.86 0.10
C ASN A 241 -18.49 -9.02 -0.90
N LEU A 242 -18.43 -8.39 -2.07
CA LEU A 242 -19.50 -8.47 -3.09
C LEU A 242 -19.83 -9.90 -3.49
N ASN A 243 -18.83 -10.72 -3.77
CA ASN A 243 -19.02 -12.13 -4.11
C ASN A 243 -19.56 -12.96 -2.92
N THR A 244 -19.19 -12.59 -1.70
CA THR A 244 -19.73 -13.21 -0.50
C THR A 244 -21.21 -12.88 -0.34
N PHE A 245 -21.59 -11.64 -0.53
CA PHE A 245 -22.98 -11.20 -0.46
C PHE A 245 -23.83 -11.88 -1.55
N GLU A 246 -23.32 -11.98 -2.78
CA GLU A 246 -24.00 -12.71 -3.86
C GLU A 246 -24.22 -14.18 -3.48
N ARG A 247 -23.18 -14.87 -3.05
CA ARG A 247 -23.24 -16.28 -2.66
C ARG A 247 -24.28 -16.55 -1.57
N HIS A 248 -24.48 -15.61 -0.66
CA HIS A 248 -25.46 -15.69 0.43
C HIS A 248 -26.82 -15.07 0.10
N GLY A 249 -27.08 -14.73 -1.14
CA GLY A 249 -28.39 -14.33 -1.64
C GLY A 249 -28.79 -12.89 -1.36
N VAL A 250 -27.88 -12.02 -0.92
CA VAL A 250 -28.17 -10.61 -0.61
C VAL A 250 -28.70 -9.84 -1.82
N PHE A 251 -28.20 -10.13 -3.01
CA PHE A 251 -28.61 -9.45 -4.24
C PHE A 251 -29.92 -9.97 -4.86
N ARG A 252 -30.60 -10.92 -4.23
CA ARG A 252 -31.97 -11.30 -4.59
C ARG A 252 -32.98 -10.20 -4.23
N ASP A 253 -32.63 -9.34 -3.30
CA ASP A 253 -33.40 -8.17 -2.92
C ASP A 253 -32.93 -6.95 -3.73
N ALA A 254 -33.81 -6.43 -4.60
CA ALA A 254 -33.52 -5.28 -5.45
C ALA A 254 -33.17 -4.01 -4.65
N ALA A 255 -33.81 -3.82 -3.48
CA ALA A 255 -33.51 -2.70 -2.61
C ALA A 255 -32.08 -2.78 -2.05
N MET A 256 -31.57 -3.99 -1.78
CA MET A 256 -30.19 -4.17 -1.37
C MET A 256 -29.18 -3.92 -2.50
N VAL A 257 -29.52 -4.28 -3.73
CA VAL A 257 -28.69 -3.96 -4.90
C VAL A 257 -28.52 -2.45 -5.03
N GLU A 258 -29.62 -1.70 -4.95
CA GLU A 258 -29.60 -0.23 -5.01
C GLU A 258 -28.79 0.38 -3.86
N LEU A 259 -29.04 -0.07 -2.63
CA LEU A 259 -28.33 0.43 -1.44
C LEU A 259 -26.82 0.20 -1.53
N ILE A 260 -26.39 -0.99 -1.97
CA ILE A 260 -24.96 -1.33 -2.11
C ILE A 260 -24.34 -0.56 -3.27
N ALA A 261 -25.02 -0.43 -4.40
CA ALA A 261 -24.57 0.37 -5.54
C ALA A 261 -24.34 1.84 -5.14
N ASP A 262 -25.31 2.44 -4.43
CA ASP A 262 -25.20 3.83 -3.95
C ASP A 262 -24.06 4.01 -2.96
N ARG A 263 -23.86 3.05 -2.06
CA ARG A 263 -22.72 3.07 -1.14
C ARG A 263 -21.39 3.00 -1.87
N LEU A 264 -21.25 2.13 -2.87
CA LEU A 264 -20.01 1.98 -3.63
C LEU A 264 -19.62 3.26 -4.37
N ARG A 265 -20.60 4.02 -4.88
CA ARG A 265 -20.36 5.28 -5.59
C ARG A 265 -20.35 6.52 -4.72
N ASP A 266 -20.48 6.37 -3.39
CA ASP A 266 -20.47 7.50 -2.46
C ASP A 266 -19.11 8.20 -2.46
N ALA A 267 -19.09 9.43 -2.98
CA ALA A 267 -17.87 10.19 -3.19
C ALA A 267 -17.18 10.59 -1.88
N GLU A 268 -17.93 10.85 -0.82
CA GLU A 268 -17.35 11.21 0.48
C GLU A 268 -16.67 10.01 1.13
N GLU A 269 -17.30 8.83 1.07
CA GLU A 269 -16.69 7.59 1.56
C GLU A 269 -15.42 7.24 0.78
N ILE A 270 -15.41 7.40 -0.53
CA ILE A 270 -14.24 7.14 -1.39
C ILE A 270 -13.09 8.09 -1.03
N ARG A 271 -13.37 9.39 -0.87
CA ARG A 271 -12.37 10.38 -0.46
C ARG A 271 -11.84 10.10 0.95
N ARG A 272 -12.75 9.85 1.90
CA ARG A 272 -12.39 9.55 3.30
C ARG A 272 -11.55 8.29 3.44
N ALA A 273 -11.89 7.25 2.69
CA ALA A 273 -11.15 6.00 2.68
C ALA A 273 -9.85 6.08 1.86
N ARG A 274 -9.59 7.20 1.17
CA ARG A 274 -8.43 7.39 0.28
C ARG A 274 -8.27 6.25 -0.72
N VAL A 275 -9.37 5.85 -1.32
CA VAL A 275 -9.40 4.76 -2.29
C VAL A 275 -8.75 5.22 -3.59
N PHE A 276 -7.88 4.38 -4.12
CA PHE A 276 -7.26 4.58 -5.43
C PHE A 276 -7.83 3.62 -6.47
N PRO A 277 -7.65 3.91 -7.77
CA PRO A 277 -8.25 3.13 -8.85
C PRO A 277 -7.92 1.64 -8.84
N PHE A 278 -6.73 1.24 -8.37
CA PHE A 278 -6.32 -0.18 -8.39
C PHE A 278 -7.20 -1.08 -7.51
N GLN A 279 -7.55 -0.62 -6.33
CA GLN A 279 -8.43 -1.39 -5.43
C GLN A 279 -9.79 -1.66 -6.07
N LEU A 280 -10.29 -0.67 -6.82
CA LEU A 280 -11.55 -0.77 -7.55
C LEU A 280 -11.45 -1.64 -8.81
N LEU A 281 -10.31 -1.61 -9.49
CA LEU A 281 -10.07 -2.52 -10.62
C LEU A 281 -10.13 -3.98 -10.16
N SER A 282 -9.48 -4.31 -9.05
CA SER A 282 -9.51 -5.65 -8.47
C SER A 282 -10.92 -6.09 -8.11
N ALA A 283 -11.70 -5.21 -7.46
CA ALA A 283 -13.09 -5.47 -7.12
C ALA A 283 -13.97 -5.62 -8.38
N PHE A 284 -13.78 -4.75 -9.37
CA PHE A 284 -14.51 -4.80 -10.64
C PHE A 284 -14.25 -6.11 -11.39
N LYS A 285 -13.00 -6.54 -11.51
CA LYS A 285 -12.65 -7.79 -12.18
C LYS A 285 -13.22 -9.02 -11.45
N ALA A 286 -13.13 -9.04 -10.13
CA ALA A 286 -13.69 -10.12 -9.32
C ALA A 286 -15.22 -10.18 -9.41
N ALA A 287 -15.90 -9.03 -9.41
CA ALA A 287 -17.35 -8.97 -9.57
C ALA A 287 -17.79 -9.31 -11.01
N SER A 288 -17.09 -8.82 -12.02
CA SER A 288 -17.41 -9.05 -13.44
C SER A 288 -17.20 -10.51 -13.86
N ALA A 289 -16.32 -11.25 -13.18
CA ALA A 289 -16.12 -12.68 -13.41
C ALA A 289 -17.29 -13.53 -12.88
N ASN A 290 -18.16 -12.96 -12.06
CA ASN A 290 -19.33 -13.64 -11.50
C ASN A 290 -20.60 -13.11 -12.17
N ALA A 291 -21.16 -13.90 -13.10
CA ALA A 291 -22.34 -13.52 -13.86
C ALA A 291 -23.62 -13.30 -13.00
N ARG A 292 -23.60 -13.71 -11.73
CA ARG A 292 -24.71 -13.52 -10.78
C ARG A 292 -24.65 -12.16 -10.07
N ILE A 293 -23.53 -11.45 -10.14
CA ILE A 293 -23.44 -10.08 -9.63
C ILE A 293 -24.26 -9.17 -10.54
N PRO A 294 -25.22 -8.40 -9.98
CA PRO A 294 -26.02 -7.46 -10.76
C PRO A 294 -25.18 -6.44 -11.50
N ARG A 295 -25.60 -6.06 -12.70
CA ARG A 295 -24.92 -5.08 -13.53
C ARG A 295 -24.77 -3.73 -12.83
N GLU A 296 -25.78 -3.33 -12.05
CA GLU A 296 -25.79 -2.09 -11.26
C GLU A 296 -24.59 -2.03 -10.30
N ILE A 297 -24.15 -3.15 -9.75
CA ILE A 297 -22.98 -3.23 -8.87
C ILE A 297 -21.69 -3.01 -9.65
N THR A 298 -21.52 -3.63 -10.81
CA THR A 298 -20.33 -3.43 -11.64
C THR A 298 -20.27 -2.02 -12.22
N GLU A 299 -21.40 -1.44 -12.58
CA GLU A 299 -21.48 -0.03 -12.99
C GLU A 299 -21.11 0.92 -11.83
N ALA A 300 -21.58 0.64 -10.62
CA ALA A 300 -21.22 1.41 -9.45
C ALA A 300 -19.71 1.37 -9.15
N LEU A 301 -19.05 0.25 -9.37
CA LEU A 301 -17.59 0.14 -9.24
C LEU A 301 -16.85 0.97 -10.30
N GLN A 302 -17.37 1.06 -11.51
CA GLN A 302 -16.81 1.94 -12.55
C GLN A 302 -16.97 3.42 -12.18
N ASP A 303 -18.15 3.82 -11.69
CA ASP A 303 -18.40 5.19 -11.21
C ASP A 303 -17.46 5.53 -10.04
N ALA A 304 -17.29 4.59 -9.10
CA ALA A 304 -16.38 4.74 -7.98
C ALA A 304 -14.93 4.91 -8.43
N MET A 305 -14.49 4.24 -9.49
CA MET A 305 -13.16 4.38 -10.06
C MET A 305 -12.90 5.79 -10.59
N GLU A 306 -13.87 6.41 -11.25
CA GLU A 306 -13.76 7.80 -11.68
C GLU A 306 -13.64 8.74 -10.48
N THR A 307 -14.44 8.55 -9.45
CA THR A 307 -14.34 9.35 -8.22
C THR A 307 -12.99 9.13 -7.51
N ALA A 308 -12.50 7.90 -7.46
CA ALA A 308 -11.19 7.59 -6.86
C ALA A 308 -10.02 8.24 -7.61
N THR A 309 -10.18 8.55 -8.89
CA THR A 309 -9.18 9.26 -9.68
C THR A 309 -8.91 10.67 -9.12
N GLU A 310 -9.84 11.26 -8.40
CA GLU A 310 -9.63 12.53 -7.69
C GLU A 310 -8.52 12.44 -6.63
N ASN A 311 -8.27 11.24 -6.08
CA ASN A 311 -7.20 11.00 -5.12
C ASN A 311 -5.81 10.86 -5.77
N VAL A 312 -5.74 10.70 -7.10
CA VAL A 312 -4.49 10.67 -7.86
C VAL A 312 -3.93 12.08 -7.94
N PRO A 313 -2.68 12.34 -7.50
CA PRO A 313 -2.10 13.68 -7.56
C PRO A 313 -1.91 14.18 -8.99
N GLU A 314 -2.09 15.48 -9.19
CA GLU A 314 -1.67 16.14 -10.42
C GLU A 314 -0.14 16.21 -10.50
N ILE A 315 0.39 16.04 -11.71
CA ILE A 315 1.81 16.15 -11.99
C ILE A 315 2.03 17.42 -12.82
N LYS A 316 2.87 18.32 -12.32
CA LYS A 316 3.20 19.54 -13.05
C LYS A 316 4.10 19.24 -14.26
N GLY A 317 3.82 19.90 -15.38
CA GLY A 317 4.61 19.79 -16.59
C GLY A 317 4.09 18.76 -17.57
N LYS A 318 4.89 18.50 -18.62
CA LYS A 318 4.56 17.54 -19.68
C LYS A 318 4.98 16.13 -19.27
N VAL A 319 4.01 15.21 -19.24
CA VAL A 319 4.18 13.81 -18.82
C VAL A 319 4.02 12.87 -20.01
N TYR A 320 4.93 11.91 -20.11
CA TYR A 320 4.84 10.78 -21.03
C TYR A 320 4.75 9.49 -20.22
N VAL A 321 3.82 8.61 -20.55
CA VAL A 321 3.66 7.30 -19.92
C VAL A 321 3.83 6.21 -20.97
N PHE A 322 4.71 5.26 -20.70
CA PHE A 322 5.03 4.15 -21.57
C PHE A 322 4.59 2.83 -20.92
N PRO A 323 3.33 2.41 -21.08
CA PRO A 323 2.90 1.10 -20.60
C PRO A 323 3.42 0.00 -21.52
N ASP A 324 4.06 -0.99 -20.91
CA ASP A 324 4.47 -2.22 -21.58
C ASP A 324 3.25 -3.10 -21.81
N ILE A 325 3.03 -3.45 -23.09
CA ILE A 325 1.95 -4.34 -23.53
C ILE A 325 2.47 -5.65 -24.12
N SER A 326 3.72 -6.01 -23.82
CA SER A 326 4.34 -7.24 -24.30
C SER A 326 3.68 -8.50 -23.73
N GLY A 327 4.00 -9.66 -24.32
CA GLY A 327 3.39 -10.93 -23.96
C GLY A 327 3.57 -11.33 -22.48
N SER A 328 4.72 -11.03 -21.87
CA SER A 328 5.00 -11.31 -20.46
C SER A 328 4.06 -10.57 -19.50
N MET A 329 3.54 -9.41 -19.91
CA MET A 329 2.62 -8.59 -19.12
C MET A 329 1.23 -9.24 -18.91
N HIS A 330 0.94 -10.36 -19.55
CA HIS A 330 -0.28 -11.15 -19.31
C HIS A 330 -0.23 -11.97 -18.02
N SER A 331 0.92 -12.02 -17.34
CA SER A 331 1.07 -12.70 -16.05
C SER A 331 0.25 -12.03 -14.95
N PRO A 332 -0.26 -12.80 -13.95
CA PRO A 332 -0.96 -12.23 -12.79
C PRO A 332 -0.04 -11.29 -12.00
N VAL A 333 -0.56 -10.17 -11.51
CA VAL A 333 0.19 -9.20 -10.68
C VAL A 333 0.78 -9.85 -9.43
N THR A 334 0.08 -10.81 -8.84
CA THR A 334 0.54 -11.54 -7.64
C THR A 334 1.53 -12.66 -7.94
N GLY A 335 1.89 -12.87 -9.22
CA GLY A 335 2.66 -14.03 -9.68
C GLY A 335 1.89 -15.33 -9.55
N PHE A 336 2.51 -16.43 -9.97
CA PHE A 336 1.93 -17.79 -9.90
C PHE A 336 2.11 -18.43 -8.52
N ARG A 337 1.74 -17.73 -7.45
CA ARG A 337 1.82 -18.28 -6.10
C ARG A 337 0.63 -19.21 -5.83
N LYS A 338 0.90 -20.35 -5.17
CA LYS A 338 -0.16 -21.28 -4.74
C LYS A 338 -1.16 -20.55 -3.82
N GLY A 339 -2.42 -20.50 -4.22
CA GLY A 339 -3.48 -19.78 -3.49
C GLY A 339 -3.70 -18.32 -3.92
N ALA A 340 -2.95 -17.80 -4.87
CA ALA A 340 -3.20 -16.48 -5.44
C ALA A 340 -4.46 -16.51 -6.32
N THR A 341 -5.43 -15.64 -6.01
CA THR A 341 -6.73 -15.56 -6.71
C THR A 341 -6.91 -14.28 -7.53
N SER A 342 -5.83 -13.50 -7.73
CA SER A 342 -5.94 -12.24 -8.47
C SER A 342 -6.19 -12.48 -9.95
N ALA A 343 -7.30 -11.93 -10.45
CA ALA A 343 -7.61 -11.88 -11.89
C ALA A 343 -6.93 -10.70 -12.60
N VAL A 344 -6.19 -9.85 -11.88
CA VAL A 344 -5.49 -8.68 -12.41
C VAL A 344 -4.14 -9.09 -12.95
N ARG A 345 -3.91 -8.81 -14.24
CA ARG A 345 -2.64 -9.03 -14.93
C ARG A 345 -1.72 -7.82 -14.77
N CYS A 346 -0.42 -8.00 -14.98
CA CYS A 346 0.53 -6.88 -15.06
C CYS A 346 0.11 -5.86 -16.12
N LEU A 347 -0.38 -6.32 -17.26
CA LEU A 347 -0.94 -5.49 -18.32
C LEU A 347 -2.09 -4.60 -17.83
N ASP A 348 -3.00 -5.15 -17.03
CA ASP A 348 -4.14 -4.40 -16.48
C ASP A 348 -3.67 -3.30 -15.53
N ALA A 349 -2.66 -3.58 -14.71
CA ALA A 349 -2.07 -2.60 -13.80
C ALA A 349 -1.34 -1.47 -14.58
N ALA A 350 -0.55 -1.83 -15.59
CA ALA A 350 0.14 -0.85 -16.45
C ALA A 350 -0.85 0.05 -17.19
N ALA A 351 -1.89 -0.55 -17.77
CA ALA A 351 -2.96 0.16 -18.46
C ALA A 351 -3.71 1.11 -17.52
N LEU A 352 -3.98 0.68 -16.29
CA LEU A 352 -4.64 1.49 -15.27
C LEU A 352 -3.79 2.70 -14.86
N ILE A 353 -2.50 2.51 -14.61
CA ILE A 353 -1.59 3.62 -14.29
C ILE A 353 -1.60 4.66 -15.41
N ALA A 354 -1.44 4.21 -16.65
CA ALA A 354 -1.44 5.10 -17.80
C ALA A 354 -2.78 5.85 -17.96
N ALA A 355 -3.89 5.16 -17.84
CA ALA A 355 -5.22 5.74 -17.93
C ALA A 355 -5.51 6.74 -16.80
N ALA A 356 -5.12 6.45 -15.56
CA ALA A 356 -5.30 7.33 -14.41
C ALA A 356 -4.43 8.59 -14.53
N VAL A 357 -3.19 8.46 -14.93
CA VAL A 357 -2.30 9.60 -15.18
C VAL A 357 -2.86 10.48 -16.28
N LEU A 358 -3.32 9.91 -17.40
CA LEU A 358 -3.94 10.65 -18.51
C LEU A 358 -5.20 11.38 -18.08
N ARG A 359 -6.07 10.73 -17.32
CA ARG A 359 -7.32 11.32 -16.82
C ARG A 359 -7.07 12.54 -15.95
N LYS A 360 -6.07 12.45 -15.08
CA LYS A 360 -5.70 13.53 -14.15
C LYS A 360 -4.85 14.61 -14.81
N ASN A 361 -4.08 14.25 -15.83
CA ASN A 361 -3.18 15.14 -16.58
C ASN A 361 -3.54 15.06 -18.07
N PRO A 362 -4.56 15.79 -18.54
CA PRO A 362 -5.07 15.66 -19.92
C PRO A 362 -4.05 15.97 -21.02
N SER A 363 -2.99 16.72 -20.71
CA SER A 363 -1.87 17.00 -21.63
C SER A 363 -0.84 15.86 -21.70
N ALA A 364 -0.95 14.85 -20.85
CA ALA A 364 -0.07 13.69 -20.87
C ALA A 364 -0.24 12.91 -22.19
N GLU A 365 0.82 12.26 -22.62
CA GLU A 365 0.80 11.40 -23.79
C GLU A 365 1.14 9.97 -23.39
N VAL A 366 0.26 9.03 -23.73
CA VAL A 366 0.43 7.60 -23.48
C VAL A 366 0.97 6.95 -24.74
N ILE A 367 2.14 6.33 -24.64
CA ILE A 367 2.82 5.65 -25.76
C ILE A 367 3.04 4.18 -25.35
N PRO A 368 2.09 3.28 -25.66
CA PRO A 368 2.25 1.86 -25.40
C PRO A 368 3.35 1.27 -26.29
N PHE A 369 4.00 0.24 -25.82
CA PHE A 369 5.04 -0.44 -26.57
C PHE A 369 5.09 -1.94 -26.35
N SER A 370 5.58 -2.66 -27.35
CA SER A 370 5.99 -4.06 -27.31
C SER A 370 7.32 -4.20 -28.06
N ASP A 371 7.38 -4.86 -29.20
CA ASP A 371 8.56 -4.85 -30.10
C ASP A 371 8.89 -3.45 -30.59
N ASP A 372 7.88 -2.64 -30.80
CA ASP A 372 7.95 -1.22 -31.17
C ASP A 372 6.79 -0.47 -30.51
N VAL A 373 6.73 0.83 -30.72
CA VAL A 373 5.62 1.67 -30.27
C VAL A 373 4.34 1.22 -30.96
N VAL A 374 3.26 1.11 -30.19
CA VAL A 374 1.91 0.79 -30.67
C VAL A 374 1.05 2.05 -30.59
N GLU A 375 0.33 2.36 -31.63
CA GLU A 375 -0.59 3.49 -31.62
C GLU A 375 -1.82 3.17 -30.75
N ALA A 376 -2.17 4.12 -29.88
CA ALA A 376 -3.38 4.08 -29.08
C ALA A 376 -4.13 5.40 -29.21
N HIS A 377 -5.42 5.31 -29.54
CA HIS A 377 -6.29 6.48 -29.64
C HIS A 377 -7.09 6.61 -28.33
N LEU A 378 -6.48 7.28 -27.37
CA LEU A 378 -7.08 7.53 -26.05
C LEU A 378 -7.62 8.95 -25.99
N ASN A 379 -8.80 9.10 -25.37
CA ASN A 379 -9.36 10.40 -25.06
C ASN A 379 -9.22 10.66 -23.56
N PRO A 380 -8.53 11.73 -23.12
CA PRO A 380 -8.39 12.06 -21.69
C PRO A 380 -9.73 12.27 -20.97
N ARG A 381 -10.80 12.57 -21.70
CA ARG A 381 -12.16 12.73 -21.14
C ARG A 381 -12.91 11.42 -20.95
N ASP A 382 -12.44 10.33 -21.59
CA ASP A 382 -13.02 9.01 -21.36
C ASP A 382 -12.73 8.53 -19.95
N SER A 383 -13.56 7.60 -19.46
CA SER A 383 -13.35 7.02 -18.14
C SER A 383 -12.00 6.29 -18.06
N VAL A 384 -11.44 6.24 -16.85
CA VAL A 384 -10.22 5.47 -16.59
C VAL A 384 -10.39 4.01 -16.99
N MET A 385 -11.57 3.43 -16.72
CA MET A 385 -11.88 2.06 -17.13
C MET A 385 -11.86 1.90 -18.65
N THR A 386 -12.47 2.81 -19.39
CA THR A 386 -12.53 2.76 -20.86
C THR A 386 -11.12 2.82 -21.46
N ASN A 387 -10.30 3.78 -21.05
CA ASN A 387 -8.94 3.91 -21.54
C ASN A 387 -8.05 2.73 -21.13
N SER A 388 -8.22 2.23 -19.91
CA SER A 388 -7.51 1.04 -19.42
C SER A 388 -7.85 -0.20 -20.27
N GLN A 389 -9.13 -0.41 -20.59
CA GLN A 389 -9.56 -1.52 -21.44
C GLN A 389 -9.06 -1.40 -22.87
N LYS A 390 -9.05 -0.20 -23.45
CA LYS A 390 -8.47 0.04 -24.77
C LYS A 390 -6.99 -0.33 -24.82
N LEU A 391 -6.21 0.06 -23.80
CA LEU A 391 -4.79 -0.28 -23.70
C LEU A 391 -4.58 -1.79 -23.54
N ALA A 392 -5.36 -2.44 -22.68
CA ALA A 392 -5.25 -3.88 -22.42
C ALA A 392 -5.68 -4.75 -23.62
N ALA A 393 -6.41 -4.19 -24.57
CA ALA A 393 -6.86 -4.88 -25.79
C ALA A 393 -5.89 -4.73 -26.98
N LEU A 394 -4.82 -3.96 -26.84
CA LEU A 394 -3.84 -3.77 -27.91
C LEU A 394 -3.06 -5.07 -28.19
N PRO A 395 -2.60 -5.28 -29.44
CA PRO A 395 -1.82 -6.47 -29.78
C PRO A 395 -0.52 -6.56 -28.97
N SER A 396 -0.23 -7.74 -28.47
CA SER A 396 1.02 -8.05 -27.77
C SER A 396 2.11 -8.49 -28.73
N GLY A 397 3.37 -8.31 -28.33
CA GLY A 397 4.56 -8.75 -29.06
C GLY A 397 5.71 -9.01 -28.10
N GLY A 398 6.93 -8.92 -28.58
CA GLY A 398 8.14 -8.92 -27.75
C GLY A 398 8.29 -7.61 -26.98
N THR A 399 9.46 -7.36 -26.40
CA THR A 399 9.70 -6.19 -25.56
C THR A 399 10.91 -5.38 -26.03
N ASN A 400 10.69 -4.09 -26.35
CA ASN A 400 11.74 -3.14 -26.68
C ASN A 400 11.54 -1.83 -25.92
N CYS A 401 12.15 -1.72 -24.74
CA CYS A 401 12.00 -0.55 -23.87
C CYS A 401 12.56 0.74 -24.45
N SER A 402 13.48 0.68 -25.41
CA SER A 402 14.05 1.89 -26.04
C SER A 402 13.11 2.55 -27.06
N ALA A 403 12.14 1.82 -27.57
CA ALA A 403 11.27 2.29 -28.67
C ALA A 403 10.50 3.59 -28.36
N PRO A 404 9.85 3.75 -27.20
CA PRO A 404 9.12 4.98 -26.89
C PRO A 404 10.02 6.21 -26.80
N LEU A 405 11.18 6.11 -26.13
CA LEU A 405 12.14 7.22 -26.03
C LEU A 405 12.73 7.56 -27.39
N ARG A 406 13.02 6.56 -28.22
CA ARG A 406 13.48 6.77 -29.59
C ARG A 406 12.46 7.56 -30.41
N LYS A 407 11.17 7.25 -30.26
CA LYS A 407 10.09 8.03 -30.89
C LYS A 407 10.10 9.48 -30.43
N LEU A 408 10.24 9.74 -29.13
CA LEU A 408 10.32 11.09 -28.59
C LEU A 408 11.56 11.84 -29.10
N ASN A 409 12.72 11.18 -29.18
CA ASN A 409 13.96 11.76 -29.66
C ASN A 409 13.88 12.12 -31.14
N ARG A 410 13.31 11.25 -31.98
CA ARG A 410 13.13 11.52 -33.43
C ARG A 410 12.30 12.77 -33.69
N ARG A 411 11.26 13.00 -32.90
CA ARG A 411 10.41 14.19 -33.01
C ARG A 411 10.87 15.37 -32.16
N LYS A 412 12.03 15.27 -31.52
CA LYS A 412 12.61 16.31 -30.65
C LYS A 412 11.65 16.78 -29.57
N ALA A 413 10.91 15.84 -28.95
CA ALA A 413 9.88 16.13 -27.99
C ALA A 413 10.44 16.83 -26.73
N LYS A 414 9.63 17.71 -26.15
CA LYS A 414 9.86 18.35 -24.85
C LYS A 414 9.04 17.63 -23.79
N GLY A 415 9.59 17.51 -22.57
CA GLY A 415 8.90 16.89 -21.47
C GLY A 415 9.61 17.04 -20.15
N ASP A 416 8.85 16.85 -19.08
CA ASP A 416 9.30 17.02 -17.69
C ASP A 416 9.39 15.69 -16.95
N LEU A 417 8.54 14.73 -17.31
CA LEU A 417 8.47 13.42 -16.66
C LEU A 417 8.19 12.33 -17.69
N VAL A 418 8.93 11.24 -17.59
CA VAL A 418 8.72 10.00 -18.33
C VAL A 418 8.48 8.87 -17.34
N ILE A 419 7.41 8.11 -17.53
CA ILE A 419 7.04 6.98 -16.68
C ILE A 419 7.00 5.71 -17.52
N TYR A 420 7.88 4.75 -17.22
CA TYR A 420 7.79 3.39 -17.72
C TYR A 420 7.01 2.51 -16.74
N VAL A 421 6.14 1.68 -17.26
CA VAL A 421 5.44 0.66 -16.47
C VAL A 421 5.59 -0.68 -17.17
N SER A 422 6.31 -1.60 -16.55
CA SER A 422 6.70 -2.87 -17.17
C SER A 422 6.80 -4.00 -16.13
N ASP A 423 7.02 -5.22 -16.59
CA ASP A 423 7.54 -6.29 -15.75
C ASP A 423 9.07 -6.28 -15.75
N ASN A 424 9.68 -6.95 -14.76
CA ASN A 424 11.10 -6.82 -14.47
C ASN A 424 12.06 -7.36 -15.56
N GLU A 425 11.56 -7.99 -16.61
CA GLU A 425 12.40 -8.56 -17.66
C GLU A 425 12.75 -7.57 -18.79
N SER A 426 12.16 -6.39 -18.78
CA SER A 426 12.10 -5.47 -19.90
C SER A 426 13.29 -4.53 -20.05
N TRP A 427 14.16 -4.42 -19.04
CA TRP A 427 15.25 -3.44 -19.04
C TRP A 427 16.55 -3.97 -19.62
N ILE A 428 16.57 -5.23 -20.06
CA ILE A 428 17.72 -5.88 -20.68
C ILE A 428 17.55 -5.81 -22.19
N ASP A 429 18.39 -5.02 -22.83
CA ASP A 429 18.58 -5.13 -24.27
C ASP A 429 19.25 -6.48 -24.60
N SER A 430 18.44 -7.44 -25.00
CA SER A 430 18.89 -8.81 -25.33
C SER A 430 19.74 -8.92 -26.61
N LEU A 431 20.14 -7.82 -27.21
CA LEU A 431 20.78 -7.81 -28.53
C LEU A 431 22.26 -7.43 -28.57
N ASN A 432 22.97 -7.32 -27.44
CA ASN A 432 24.42 -7.12 -27.51
C ASN A 432 25.17 -7.90 -26.43
N ASP A 433 25.63 -9.07 -26.83
CA ASP A 433 26.70 -9.86 -26.21
C ASP A 433 28.03 -9.08 -26.16
N ARG A 434 28.16 -8.07 -25.32
CA ARG A 434 29.47 -7.57 -24.90
C ARG A 434 29.38 -7.02 -23.48
N PRO A 435 30.04 -7.70 -22.52
CA PRO A 435 30.19 -7.18 -21.17
C PRO A 435 31.14 -5.98 -21.18
N TRP A 436 30.94 -5.08 -20.25
CA TRP A 436 31.98 -4.17 -19.70
C TRP A 436 31.99 -2.70 -20.05
N ASN A 437 31.09 -2.05 -20.79
CA ASN A 437 31.20 -0.57 -20.77
C ASN A 437 30.14 0.24 -21.56
N ARG A 438 28.97 -0.26 -21.82
CA ARG A 438 27.93 0.57 -22.46
C ARG A 438 26.59 0.34 -21.79
N GLY A 439 26.04 1.41 -21.21
CA GLY A 439 24.67 1.39 -20.70
C GLY A 439 23.65 0.90 -21.74
N THR A 440 22.50 0.42 -21.27
CA THR A 440 21.42 -0.07 -22.14
C THR A 440 21.02 0.98 -23.20
N GLU A 441 20.45 0.54 -24.31
CA GLU A 441 19.92 1.44 -25.35
C GLU A 441 18.87 2.40 -24.78
N THR A 442 18.06 1.92 -23.83
CA THR A 442 17.09 2.75 -23.09
C THR A 442 17.79 3.89 -22.37
N MET A 443 18.91 3.63 -21.68
CA MET A 443 19.67 4.67 -21.00
C MET A 443 20.33 5.65 -21.99
N ARG A 444 20.79 5.17 -23.12
CA ARG A 444 21.32 6.03 -24.19
C ARG A 444 20.24 6.98 -24.72
N GLN A 445 19.06 6.48 -24.99
CA GLN A 445 17.92 7.27 -25.45
C GLN A 445 17.44 8.25 -24.36
N TRP A 446 17.48 7.86 -23.09
CA TRP A 446 17.19 8.77 -21.98
C TRP A 446 18.20 9.91 -21.89
N ASN A 447 19.48 9.61 -21.98
CA ASN A 447 20.52 10.64 -21.98
C ASN A 447 20.37 11.62 -23.16
N GLU A 448 20.03 11.13 -24.36
CA GLU A 448 19.72 11.98 -25.51
C GLU A 448 18.49 12.87 -25.23
N PHE A 449 17.43 12.33 -24.66
CA PHE A 449 16.25 13.10 -24.25
C PHE A 449 16.62 14.21 -23.25
N LYS A 450 17.49 13.91 -22.28
CA LYS A 450 17.99 14.85 -21.28
C LYS A 450 18.79 16.01 -21.87
N THR A 451 19.44 15.84 -23.01
CA THR A 451 20.18 16.96 -23.67
C THR A 451 19.26 18.11 -24.03
N ARG A 452 17.99 17.82 -24.35
CA ARG A 452 16.96 18.81 -24.66
C ARG A 452 16.07 19.18 -23.49
N ASN A 453 16.06 18.35 -22.46
CA ASN A 453 15.14 18.43 -21.32
C ASN A 453 15.93 18.22 -20.02
N ALA A 454 16.83 19.14 -19.69
CA ALA A 454 17.79 18.98 -18.57
C ALA A 454 17.13 18.72 -17.21
N GLY A 455 15.95 19.29 -16.96
CA GLY A 455 15.17 19.09 -15.74
C GLY A 455 14.28 17.85 -15.75
N ALA A 456 14.23 17.10 -16.84
CA ALA A 456 13.36 15.93 -16.95
C ALA A 456 13.76 14.80 -16.01
N ARG A 457 12.76 14.04 -15.55
CA ARG A 457 12.90 12.91 -14.65
C ARG A 457 12.31 11.66 -15.24
N LEU A 458 12.87 10.51 -14.84
CA LEU A 458 12.45 9.19 -15.29
C LEU A 458 11.98 8.37 -14.11
N VAL A 459 10.78 7.79 -14.21
CA VAL A 459 10.24 6.81 -13.27
C VAL A 459 10.13 5.47 -13.98
N CYS A 460 10.69 4.42 -13.38
CA CYS A 460 10.60 3.06 -13.86
C CYS A 460 9.84 2.23 -12.84
N ILE A 461 8.64 1.76 -13.20
CA ILE A 461 7.80 0.92 -12.34
C ILE A 461 7.89 -0.51 -12.83
N ASP A 462 8.45 -1.39 -11.99
CA ASP A 462 8.48 -2.83 -12.20
C ASP A 462 7.35 -3.48 -11.39
N ILE A 463 6.31 -3.92 -12.07
CA ILE A 463 5.10 -4.46 -11.41
C ILE A 463 5.37 -5.77 -10.69
N GLN A 464 6.28 -6.60 -11.20
CA GLN A 464 6.75 -7.84 -10.57
C GLN A 464 8.25 -7.75 -10.31
N PRO A 465 8.70 -7.13 -9.22
CA PRO A 465 10.13 -7.01 -8.95
C PRO A 465 10.73 -8.35 -8.59
N TYR A 466 11.84 -8.68 -9.25
CA TYR A 466 12.78 -9.70 -8.81
C TYR A 466 13.89 -9.05 -7.96
N ALA A 467 14.76 -9.83 -7.35
CA ALA A 467 15.80 -9.37 -6.43
C ALA A 467 16.84 -8.39 -7.03
N HIS A 468 16.76 -8.10 -8.32
CA HIS A 468 17.73 -7.26 -9.03
C HIS A 468 17.01 -6.13 -9.77
N THR A 469 17.26 -4.89 -9.35
CA THR A 469 16.88 -3.68 -10.11
C THR A 469 17.96 -3.33 -11.09
N GLN A 470 17.63 -3.09 -12.35
CA GLN A 470 18.61 -2.94 -13.44
C GLN A 470 18.82 -1.51 -13.91
N ALA A 471 18.09 -0.53 -13.39
CA ALA A 471 18.31 0.86 -13.75
C ALA A 471 19.35 1.50 -12.81
N ALA A 472 20.26 2.29 -13.39
CA ALA A 472 21.24 3.04 -12.64
C ALA A 472 20.56 3.97 -11.63
N GLU A 473 21.05 4.00 -10.39
CA GLU A 473 20.61 4.98 -9.42
C GLU A 473 21.20 6.35 -9.78
N ARG A 474 20.34 7.23 -10.22
CA ARG A 474 20.68 8.62 -10.54
C ARG A 474 19.65 9.55 -9.89
N ALA A 475 20.05 10.80 -9.65
CA ALA A 475 19.15 11.81 -9.09
C ALA A 475 17.91 12.09 -9.96
N ASP A 476 17.99 11.83 -11.25
CA ASP A 476 16.92 12.01 -12.24
C ASP A 476 16.10 10.73 -12.52
N ILE A 477 16.43 9.61 -11.85
CA ILE A 477 15.78 8.31 -12.08
C ILE A 477 15.24 7.76 -10.76
N LEU A 478 13.96 7.37 -10.74
CA LEU A 478 13.31 6.66 -9.66
C LEU A 478 12.93 5.26 -10.13
N ASN A 479 13.45 4.23 -9.47
CA ASN A 479 13.02 2.85 -9.67
C ASN A 479 12.02 2.44 -8.60
N VAL A 480 10.87 1.92 -9.02
CA VAL A 480 9.80 1.46 -8.13
C VAL A 480 9.58 -0.03 -8.41
N GLY A 481 9.78 -0.86 -7.39
CA GLY A 481 9.51 -2.29 -7.45
C GLY A 481 8.17 -2.62 -6.79
N GLY A 482 7.33 -3.38 -7.50
CA GLY A 482 5.99 -3.72 -7.07
C GLY A 482 4.94 -2.68 -7.44
N PHE A 483 3.69 -3.02 -7.17
CA PHE A 483 2.56 -2.16 -7.47
C PHE A 483 1.66 -1.98 -6.24
N SER A 484 1.46 -0.74 -5.86
CA SER A 484 0.45 -0.32 -4.90
C SER A 484 -0.09 1.06 -5.32
N ASP A 485 -1.24 1.43 -4.78
CA ASP A 485 -1.81 2.76 -5.04
C ASP A 485 -0.92 3.93 -4.55
N GLN A 486 0.02 3.67 -3.66
CA GLN A 486 1.01 4.66 -3.21
C GLN A 486 1.96 5.13 -4.33
N VAL A 487 2.06 4.37 -5.41
CA VAL A 487 2.88 4.73 -6.57
C VAL A 487 2.51 6.11 -7.14
N PHE A 488 1.25 6.48 -7.13
CA PHE A 488 0.81 7.78 -7.64
C PHE A 488 1.35 8.95 -6.81
N THR A 489 1.35 8.83 -5.49
CA THR A 489 1.93 9.84 -4.59
C THR A 489 3.44 9.92 -4.78
N LEU A 490 4.10 8.78 -4.89
CA LEU A 490 5.55 8.69 -5.10
C LEU A 490 5.97 9.35 -6.43
N ILE A 491 5.25 9.12 -7.51
CA ILE A 491 5.49 9.75 -8.81
C ILE A 491 5.36 11.28 -8.70
N ALA A 492 4.31 11.78 -8.07
CA ALA A 492 4.07 13.21 -7.92
C ALA A 492 5.17 13.88 -7.08
N ASP A 493 5.58 13.27 -5.97
CA ASP A 493 6.65 13.77 -5.11
C ASP A 493 8.00 13.80 -5.84
N PHE A 494 8.30 12.76 -6.61
CA PHE A 494 9.52 12.70 -7.41
C PHE A 494 9.53 13.78 -8.52
N ALA A 495 8.42 13.95 -9.23
CA ALA A 495 8.28 14.98 -10.24
C ALA A 495 8.44 16.40 -9.67
N ALA A 496 7.96 16.63 -8.45
CA ALA A 496 8.11 17.90 -7.73
C ALA A 496 9.51 18.13 -7.14
N GLY A 497 10.40 17.13 -7.20
CA GLY A 497 11.75 17.23 -6.61
C GLY A 497 11.81 16.99 -5.12
N ASN A 498 10.75 16.46 -4.52
CA ASN A 498 10.60 16.29 -3.07
C ASN A 498 11.20 14.99 -2.51
N LEU A 499 11.85 14.16 -3.31
CA LEU A 499 12.47 12.91 -2.87
C LEU A 499 13.96 13.05 -2.48
N SER A 500 14.45 14.25 -2.21
CA SER A 500 15.79 14.40 -1.63
C SER A 500 15.76 13.92 -0.17
N ALA A 501 16.79 13.17 0.23
CA ALA A 501 16.90 12.68 1.60
C ALA A 501 16.92 13.82 2.63
N ASP A 502 17.59 14.94 2.32
CA ASP A 502 17.66 16.10 3.19
C ASP A 502 16.32 16.81 3.40
N HIS A 503 15.48 16.85 2.37
CA HIS A 503 14.11 17.39 2.50
C HIS A 503 13.32 16.60 3.54
N TRP A 504 13.34 15.29 3.46
CA TRP A 504 12.58 14.42 4.37
C TRP A 504 13.16 14.38 5.78
N VAL A 505 14.48 14.47 5.93
CA VAL A 505 15.11 14.66 7.25
C VAL A 505 14.57 15.92 7.93
N GLY A 506 14.50 17.05 7.22
CA GLY A 506 13.95 18.29 7.75
C GLY A 506 12.47 18.19 8.13
N VAL A 507 11.66 17.53 7.31
CA VAL A 507 10.22 17.31 7.60
C VAL A 507 10.03 16.47 8.87
N ILE A 508 10.81 15.40 9.03
CA ILE A 508 10.72 14.51 10.20
C ILE A 508 11.25 15.21 11.46
N GLU A 509 12.35 15.95 11.37
CA GLU A 509 12.89 16.72 12.49
C GLU A 509 11.92 17.77 13.03
N GLY A 510 11.04 18.28 12.17
CA GLY A 510 9.96 19.20 12.54
C GLY A 510 8.78 18.54 13.27
N VAL A 511 8.76 17.22 13.42
CA VAL A 511 7.68 16.53 14.16
C VAL A 511 7.84 16.81 15.65
N GLU A 512 6.79 17.31 16.27
CA GLU A 512 6.71 17.48 17.72
C GLU A 512 6.35 16.14 18.39
N ILE A 513 7.13 15.78 19.42
CA ILE A 513 6.95 14.56 20.20
C ILE A 513 6.89 14.83 21.70
#